data_5818aac6e48cf2bfc1c3d050c6ce3da9
#
_entry.id   5818aac6e48cf2bfc1c3d050c6ce3da9
#
_cell.length_a   1.000
_cell.length_b   1.000
_cell.length_c   1.000
_cell.angle_alpha   90.00
_cell.angle_beta   90.00
_cell.angle_gamma   90.00
#
_symmetry.space_group_name_H-M   'P 1'
#
loop_
_entity.id
_entity.type
_entity.pdbx_description
1 polymer ?
#
loop_
_entity_poly.entity_id
_entity_poly.type
_entity_poly.pdbx_seq_one_letter_code
_entity_poly.pdbx_strand_id
1 'polypeptide(L)'
;MPGPLVCDIASTELTDHEVARIRSPLLGMVILFTRNYKNPAQLKKLCDSIHAVKPDVLIGVDHEGGRVQRFREGFTEIPSMHTYGELWKADPEAAARSLTAAGYVMASELRACGVDFTFAPVLDLDWGKCEVIGERAFSLDPRVVTRLARALSQGML
;
A
#
# COMPACT_ATOMS: atom_id res chain seq x y z
N MET A 1 19.75 -12.01 2.93
CA MET A 1 18.46 -11.59 3.57
C MET A 1 18.48 -10.08 3.70
N PRO A 2 17.39 -9.37 3.44
CA PRO A 2 17.32 -7.94 3.66
C PRO A 2 17.60 -7.60 5.12
N GLY A 3 18.20 -6.44 5.36
CA GLY A 3 18.51 -5.96 6.71
C GLY A 3 17.25 -5.63 7.52
N PRO A 4 17.35 -5.45 8.85
CA PRO A 4 16.21 -5.25 9.73
C PRO A 4 15.65 -3.81 9.74
N LEU A 5 16.31 -2.86 9.08
CA LEU A 5 15.92 -1.45 9.13
C LEU A 5 15.05 -1.05 7.93
N VAL A 6 14.10 -0.19 8.21
CA VAL A 6 13.28 0.51 7.23
C VAL A 6 13.62 1.98 7.29
N CYS A 7 13.82 2.64 6.16
CA CYS A 7 13.96 4.09 6.10
C CYS A 7 13.03 4.69 5.04
N ASP A 8 12.80 5.99 5.16
CA ASP A 8 12.14 6.81 4.14
C ASP A 8 13.16 7.64 3.35
N ILE A 9 12.67 8.37 2.37
CA ILE A 9 13.43 9.34 1.59
C ILE A 9 12.73 10.71 1.59
N ALA A 10 13.52 11.76 1.38
CA ALA A 10 13.05 13.13 1.60
C ALA A 10 12.16 13.66 0.48
N SER A 11 12.42 13.26 -0.77
CA SER A 11 11.78 13.88 -1.95
C SER A 11 11.52 12.89 -3.09
N THR A 12 11.35 13.40 -4.29
CA THR A 12 11.04 12.63 -5.51
C THR A 12 12.28 12.09 -6.24
N GLU A 13 13.48 12.37 -5.71
CA GLU A 13 14.78 11.90 -6.24
C GLU A 13 15.70 11.61 -5.05
N LEU A 14 16.67 10.69 -5.26
CA LEU A 14 17.67 10.37 -4.23
C LEU A 14 18.75 11.44 -4.13
N THR A 15 19.13 11.76 -2.90
CA THR A 15 20.36 12.51 -2.59
C THR A 15 21.54 11.55 -2.40
N ASP A 16 22.78 12.08 -2.48
CA ASP A 16 23.99 11.28 -2.23
C ASP A 16 24.00 10.65 -0.83
N HIS A 17 23.47 11.37 0.17
CA HIS A 17 23.34 10.87 1.53
C HIS A 17 22.38 9.67 1.61
N GLU A 18 21.26 9.72 0.90
CA GLU A 18 20.29 8.63 0.85
C GLU A 18 20.86 7.43 0.08
N VAL A 19 21.57 7.66 -1.01
CA VAL A 19 22.31 6.61 -1.73
C VAL A 19 23.29 5.88 -0.80
N ALA A 20 24.05 6.62 0.01
CA ALA A 20 24.97 6.02 0.99
C ALA A 20 24.21 5.20 2.06
N ARG A 21 23.06 5.71 2.54
CA ARG A 21 22.20 5.02 3.52
C ARG A 21 21.58 3.73 2.95
N ILE A 22 21.09 3.76 1.70
CA ILE A 22 20.49 2.59 1.03
C ILE A 22 21.51 1.48 0.83
N ARG A 23 22.79 1.79 0.59
CA ARG A 23 23.87 0.80 0.47
C ARG A 23 24.18 0.05 1.77
N SER A 24 23.70 0.53 2.92
CA SER A 24 23.92 -0.14 4.21
C SER A 24 23.39 -1.58 4.18
N PRO A 25 24.15 -2.58 4.65
CA PRO A 25 23.66 -3.95 4.78
C PRO A 25 22.52 -4.08 5.80
N LEU A 26 22.38 -3.11 6.70
CA LEU A 26 21.30 -3.08 7.70
C LEU A 26 19.96 -2.65 7.14
N LEU A 27 19.93 -1.97 5.98
CA LEU A 27 18.70 -1.53 5.37
C LEU A 27 18.04 -2.68 4.59
N GLY A 28 16.79 -3.01 4.92
CA GLY A 28 15.99 -4.02 4.22
C GLY A 28 14.88 -3.43 3.37
N MET A 29 14.42 -2.22 3.71
CA MET A 29 13.26 -1.62 3.02
C MET A 29 13.33 -0.10 2.98
N VAL A 30 12.79 0.46 1.91
CA VAL A 30 12.46 1.89 1.77
C VAL A 30 10.93 2.02 1.80
N ILE A 31 10.40 2.89 2.65
CA ILE A 31 8.98 3.24 2.67
C ILE A 31 8.76 4.59 1.97
N LEU A 32 7.80 4.62 1.04
CA LEU A 32 7.43 5.82 0.29
C LEU A 32 6.17 6.48 0.85
N PHE A 33 6.12 7.80 0.71
CA PHE A 33 5.01 8.65 1.14
C PHE A 33 4.55 9.57 0.01
N THR A 34 3.46 10.31 0.21
CA THR A 34 2.92 11.26 -0.77
C THR A 34 3.98 12.27 -1.26
N ARG A 35 4.94 12.70 -0.40
CA ARG A 35 6.02 13.62 -0.78
C ARG A 35 6.99 13.05 -1.82
N ASN A 36 7.00 11.73 -2.00
CA ASN A 36 7.86 11.04 -2.96
C ASN A 36 7.19 10.86 -4.33
N TYR A 37 5.99 11.42 -4.52
CA TYR A 37 5.16 11.20 -5.68
C TYR A 37 4.77 12.49 -6.40
N LYS A 38 4.88 12.49 -7.74
CA LYS A 38 4.33 13.51 -8.65
C LYS A 38 3.40 12.89 -9.71
N ASN A 39 3.82 11.79 -10.32
CA ASN A 39 3.09 11.00 -11.32
C ASN A 39 3.73 9.61 -11.46
N PRO A 40 3.06 8.65 -12.13
CA PRO A 40 3.57 7.28 -12.26
C PRO A 40 4.96 7.18 -12.90
N ALA A 41 5.27 8.00 -13.91
CA ALA A 41 6.56 7.96 -14.59
C ALA A 41 7.71 8.42 -13.68
N GLN A 42 7.48 9.47 -12.86
CA GLN A 42 8.46 9.91 -11.87
C GLN A 42 8.65 8.88 -10.77
N LEU A 43 7.55 8.27 -10.26
CA LEU A 43 7.62 7.24 -9.24
C LEU A 43 8.43 6.03 -9.73
N LYS A 44 8.16 5.57 -10.97
CA LYS A 44 8.94 4.50 -11.58
C LYS A 44 10.42 4.83 -11.63
N LYS A 45 10.80 6.03 -12.09
CA LYS A 45 12.20 6.47 -12.14
C LYS A 45 12.85 6.46 -10.75
N LEU A 46 12.11 6.87 -9.70
CA LEU A 46 12.58 6.84 -8.33
C LEU A 46 12.81 5.41 -7.85
N CYS A 47 11.85 4.50 -8.04
CA CYS A 47 11.98 3.09 -7.67
C CYS A 47 13.13 2.41 -8.42
N ASP A 48 13.28 2.66 -9.72
CA ASP A 48 14.39 2.17 -10.53
C ASP A 48 15.74 2.66 -9.96
N SER A 49 15.82 3.93 -9.52
CA SER A 49 17.05 4.48 -8.92
C SER A 49 17.38 3.86 -7.57
N ILE A 50 16.38 3.53 -6.75
CA ILE A 50 16.56 2.83 -5.47
C ILE A 50 17.09 1.41 -5.72
N HIS A 51 16.47 0.65 -6.63
CA HIS A 51 16.91 -0.70 -6.98
C HIS A 51 18.28 -0.73 -7.67
N ALA A 52 18.64 0.33 -8.43
CA ALA A 52 19.98 0.46 -8.99
C ALA A 52 21.08 0.60 -7.92
N VAL A 53 20.76 1.20 -6.76
CA VAL A 53 21.67 1.32 -5.61
C VAL A 53 21.77 0.00 -4.85
N LYS A 54 20.62 -0.67 -4.62
CA LYS A 54 20.51 -1.93 -3.87
C LYS A 54 19.39 -2.79 -4.45
N PRO A 55 19.71 -3.77 -5.32
CA PRO A 55 18.72 -4.56 -6.06
C PRO A 55 17.78 -5.41 -5.21
N ASP A 56 18.20 -5.78 -3.98
CA ASP A 56 17.45 -6.64 -3.06
C ASP A 56 16.67 -5.84 -1.98
N VAL A 57 16.70 -4.51 -2.03
CA VAL A 57 15.91 -3.69 -1.11
C VAL A 57 14.43 -3.73 -1.50
N LEU A 58 13.54 -3.86 -0.52
CA LEU A 58 12.11 -3.80 -0.75
C LEU A 58 11.62 -2.33 -0.74
N ILE A 59 10.66 -2.01 -1.61
CA ILE A 59 10.00 -0.72 -1.64
C ILE A 59 8.53 -0.91 -1.26
N GLY A 60 8.12 -0.29 -0.15
CA GLY A 60 6.76 -0.37 0.37
C GLY A 60 6.07 0.99 0.48
N VAL A 61 4.74 0.98 0.57
CA VAL A 61 3.91 2.19 0.68
C VAL A 61 2.64 1.92 1.47
N ASP A 62 2.13 2.93 2.19
CA ASP A 62 0.76 2.93 2.70
C ASP A 62 -0.20 3.28 1.55
N HIS A 63 -0.80 2.29 0.95
CA HIS A 63 -1.73 2.46 -0.17
C HIS A 63 -2.91 1.53 0.05
N GLU A 64 -3.84 1.98 0.91
CA GLU A 64 -4.95 1.18 1.42
C GLU A 64 -6.26 1.43 0.67
N GLY A 65 -6.38 2.59 0.02
CA GLY A 65 -7.62 3.19 -0.45
C GLY A 65 -8.17 4.22 0.55
N GLY A 66 -9.28 4.87 0.22
CA GLY A 66 -9.87 5.92 1.02
C GLY A 66 -8.89 7.06 1.31
N ARG A 67 -8.83 7.52 2.56
CA ARG A 67 -7.94 8.60 2.97
C ARG A 67 -6.45 8.19 3.05
N VAL A 68 -6.15 6.90 3.11
CA VAL A 68 -4.77 6.37 3.15
C VAL A 68 -4.43 5.74 1.81
N GLN A 69 -4.32 6.58 0.81
CA GLN A 69 -3.83 6.25 -0.52
C GLN A 69 -2.79 7.31 -0.90
N ARG A 70 -1.48 6.96 -0.88
CA ARG A 70 -0.39 7.94 -1.03
C ARG A 70 -0.24 8.46 -2.45
N PHE A 71 -0.51 7.64 -3.45
CA PHE A 71 -0.44 8.00 -4.86
C PHE A 71 -1.85 8.12 -5.43
N ARG A 72 -2.20 9.27 -6.00
CA ARG A 72 -3.56 9.56 -6.47
C ARG A 72 -3.62 9.90 -7.96
N GLU A 73 -3.01 10.98 -8.38
CA GLU A 73 -3.03 11.40 -9.78
C GLU A 73 -2.38 10.33 -10.67
N GLY A 74 -3.13 9.76 -11.61
CA GLY A 74 -2.68 8.66 -12.47
C GLY A 74 -2.77 7.26 -11.86
N PHE A 75 -3.31 7.13 -10.63
CA PHE A 75 -3.71 5.89 -9.99
C PHE A 75 -5.23 5.82 -9.86
N THR A 76 -5.77 4.62 -9.86
CA THR A 76 -7.20 4.40 -9.58
C THR A 76 -7.49 4.73 -8.12
N GLU A 77 -8.50 5.57 -7.86
CA GLU A 77 -8.97 5.81 -6.49
C GLU A 77 -9.73 4.59 -5.98
N ILE A 78 -9.17 3.94 -4.96
CA ILE A 78 -9.79 2.79 -4.29
C ILE A 78 -10.66 3.31 -3.13
N PRO A 79 -11.93 2.91 -3.03
CA PRO A 79 -12.76 3.24 -1.88
C PRO A 79 -12.15 2.81 -0.55
N SER A 80 -12.60 3.44 0.55
CA SER A 80 -12.18 3.00 1.89
C SER A 80 -12.64 1.57 2.17
N MET A 81 -11.92 0.86 3.02
CA MET A 81 -12.26 -0.54 3.37
C MET A 81 -13.63 -0.63 4.04
N HIS A 82 -14.05 0.39 4.77
CA HIS A 82 -15.39 0.50 5.34
C HIS A 82 -16.51 0.43 4.27
N THR A 83 -16.29 1.03 3.10
CA THR A 83 -17.25 0.97 1.98
C THR A 83 -17.56 -0.47 1.56
N TYR A 84 -16.54 -1.33 1.53
CA TYR A 84 -16.72 -2.76 1.23
C TYR A 84 -17.39 -3.51 2.38
N GLY A 85 -17.15 -3.08 3.63
CA GLY A 85 -17.85 -3.57 4.80
C GLY A 85 -19.35 -3.25 4.77
N GLU A 86 -19.72 -2.05 4.31
CA GLU A 86 -21.14 -1.69 4.12
C GLU A 86 -21.77 -2.47 2.96
N LEU A 87 -21.05 -2.63 1.84
CA LEU A 87 -21.53 -3.46 0.74
C LEU A 87 -21.75 -4.92 1.16
N TRP A 88 -20.88 -5.45 2.04
CA TRP A 88 -21.03 -6.80 2.59
C TRP A 88 -22.36 -7.02 3.28
N LYS A 89 -22.93 -6.03 3.96
CA LYS A 89 -24.23 -6.14 4.64
C LYS A 89 -25.39 -6.38 3.65
N ALA A 90 -25.27 -5.87 2.43
CA ALA A 90 -26.29 -6.01 1.39
C ALA A 90 -26.03 -7.22 0.48
N ASP A 91 -24.79 -7.41 0.05
CA ASP A 91 -24.36 -8.51 -0.85
C ASP A 91 -22.91 -8.91 -0.55
N PRO A 92 -22.69 -9.94 0.29
CA PRO A 92 -21.36 -10.45 0.63
C PRO A 92 -20.52 -10.87 -0.57
N GLU A 93 -21.13 -11.48 -1.56
CA GLU A 93 -20.42 -11.97 -2.74
C GLU A 93 -19.99 -10.84 -3.66
N ALA A 94 -20.86 -9.82 -3.85
CA ALA A 94 -20.49 -8.62 -4.59
C ALA A 94 -19.36 -7.85 -3.90
N ALA A 95 -19.41 -7.71 -2.58
CA ALA A 95 -18.34 -7.08 -1.80
C ALA A 95 -16.99 -7.79 -1.99
N ALA A 96 -16.98 -9.12 -1.88
CA ALA A 96 -15.77 -9.91 -2.05
C ALA A 96 -15.21 -9.79 -3.49
N ARG A 97 -16.07 -9.92 -4.52
CA ARG A 97 -15.65 -9.76 -5.93
C ARG A 97 -15.08 -8.37 -6.22
N SER A 98 -15.78 -7.32 -5.78
CA SER A 98 -15.33 -5.94 -5.97
C SER A 98 -14.00 -5.68 -5.30
N LEU A 99 -13.81 -6.21 -4.09
CA LEU A 99 -12.57 -6.04 -3.34
C LEU A 99 -11.40 -6.83 -3.96
N THR A 100 -11.66 -8.02 -4.50
CA THR A 100 -10.65 -8.77 -5.27
C THR A 100 -10.20 -7.97 -6.51
N ALA A 101 -11.15 -7.36 -7.24
CA ALA A 101 -10.81 -6.51 -8.37
C ALA A 101 -10.01 -5.26 -7.94
N ALA A 102 -10.38 -4.64 -6.82
CA ALA A 102 -9.65 -3.51 -6.26
C ALA A 102 -8.22 -3.89 -5.86
N GLY A 103 -8.01 -5.06 -5.25
CA GLY A 103 -6.69 -5.59 -4.92
C GLY A 103 -5.82 -5.80 -6.16
N TYR A 104 -6.40 -6.37 -7.21
CA TYR A 104 -5.69 -6.56 -8.48
C TYR A 104 -5.24 -5.23 -9.11
N VAL A 105 -6.13 -4.25 -9.18
CA VAL A 105 -5.80 -2.92 -9.72
C VAL A 105 -4.71 -2.26 -8.90
N MET A 106 -4.88 -2.22 -7.57
CA MET A 106 -3.90 -1.64 -6.65
C MET A 106 -2.51 -2.25 -6.83
N ALA A 107 -2.40 -3.58 -6.80
CA ALA A 107 -1.12 -4.27 -6.94
C ALA A 107 -0.51 -4.06 -8.33
N SER A 108 -1.32 -4.12 -9.39
CA SER A 108 -0.85 -3.94 -10.76
C SER A 108 -0.27 -2.54 -10.99
N GLU A 109 -0.94 -1.48 -10.50
CA GLU A 109 -0.48 -0.11 -10.63
C GLU A 109 0.79 0.15 -9.82
N LEU A 110 0.86 -0.35 -8.58
CA LEU A 110 2.05 -0.23 -7.73
C LEU A 110 3.26 -0.96 -8.35
N ARG A 111 3.08 -2.20 -8.81
CA ARG A 111 4.14 -2.98 -9.47
C ARG A 111 4.61 -2.35 -10.78
N ALA A 112 3.71 -1.78 -11.56
CA ALA A 112 4.08 -1.07 -12.79
C ALA A 112 5.03 0.11 -12.50
N CYS A 113 4.95 0.71 -11.32
CA CYS A 113 5.85 1.76 -10.86
C CYS A 113 7.09 1.26 -10.11
N GLY A 114 7.25 -0.06 -9.90
CA GLY A 114 8.40 -0.64 -9.20
C GLY A 114 8.27 -0.67 -7.68
N VAL A 115 7.05 -0.54 -7.13
CA VAL A 115 6.76 -0.74 -5.71
C VAL A 115 6.50 -2.23 -5.46
N ASP A 116 7.12 -2.81 -4.43
CA ASP A 116 7.07 -4.25 -4.17
C ASP A 116 5.83 -4.67 -3.41
N PHE A 117 5.36 -3.84 -2.46
CA PHE A 117 4.16 -4.15 -1.68
C PHE A 117 3.51 -2.92 -1.04
N THR A 118 2.28 -3.10 -0.59
CA THR A 118 1.58 -2.16 0.29
C THR A 118 1.35 -2.79 1.66
N PHE A 119 1.18 -1.94 2.70
CA PHE A 119 0.82 -2.38 4.06
C PHE A 119 -0.69 -2.64 4.23
N ALA A 120 -1.45 -2.64 3.12
CA ALA A 120 -2.86 -3.02 3.11
C ALA A 120 -3.04 -4.56 3.17
N PRO A 121 -4.18 -5.01 3.71
CA PRO A 121 -5.22 -4.24 4.38
C PRO A 121 -4.96 -4.03 5.88
N VAL A 122 -5.61 -3.01 6.45
CA VAL A 122 -5.78 -2.88 7.91
C VAL A 122 -6.71 -3.98 8.40
N LEU A 123 -6.28 -4.73 9.42
CA LEU A 123 -7.03 -5.86 10.00
C LEU A 123 -7.67 -5.53 11.36
N ASP A 124 -7.56 -4.27 11.79
CA ASP A 124 -8.19 -3.80 13.00
C ASP A 124 -9.72 -3.89 12.90
N LEU A 125 -10.37 -4.13 14.03
CA LEU A 125 -11.82 -4.08 14.15
C LEU A 125 -12.26 -2.63 14.42
N ASP A 126 -13.29 -2.17 13.72
CA ASP A 126 -13.85 -0.82 13.94
C ASP A 126 -14.75 -0.80 15.20
N TRP A 127 -14.15 -0.54 16.34
CA TRP A 127 -14.85 -0.36 17.61
C TRP A 127 -15.55 1.00 17.74
N GLY A 128 -15.43 1.89 16.74
CA GLY A 128 -16.00 3.23 16.77
C GLY A 128 -15.34 4.17 17.80
N LYS A 129 -14.17 3.81 18.33
CA LYS A 129 -13.47 4.56 19.39
C LYS A 129 -12.14 5.17 18.95
N CYS A 130 -11.66 4.79 17.77
CA CYS A 130 -10.36 5.21 17.26
C CYS A 130 -10.52 5.85 15.89
N GLU A 131 -10.47 7.18 15.82
CA GLU A 131 -10.55 7.93 14.57
C GLU A 131 -9.38 7.63 13.61
N VAL A 132 -8.24 7.19 14.15
CA VAL A 132 -7.08 6.81 13.33
C VAL A 132 -7.39 5.54 12.50
N ILE A 133 -8.13 4.60 13.03
CA ILE A 133 -8.61 3.43 12.32
C ILE A 133 -9.85 3.81 11.48
N GLY A 134 -10.98 4.06 12.11
CA GLY A 134 -12.21 4.52 11.46
C GLY A 134 -12.50 3.77 10.16
N GLU A 135 -12.70 4.51 9.07
CA GLU A 135 -13.02 3.99 7.74
C GLU A 135 -11.94 3.10 7.08
N ARG A 136 -10.75 2.98 7.68
CA ARG A 136 -9.71 2.05 7.23
C ARG A 136 -10.04 0.60 7.58
N ALA A 137 -10.84 0.35 8.60
CA ALA A 137 -11.30 -0.98 8.97
C ALA A 137 -12.51 -1.40 8.12
N PHE A 138 -12.62 -2.70 7.86
CA PHE A 138 -13.76 -3.26 7.12
C PHE A 138 -15.05 -3.31 7.97
N SER A 139 -14.93 -3.73 9.22
CA SER A 139 -16.07 -4.03 10.08
C SER A 139 -15.66 -4.21 11.54
N LEU A 140 -16.67 -4.21 12.43
CA LEU A 140 -16.56 -4.69 13.81
C LEU A 140 -16.54 -6.24 13.90
N ASP A 141 -17.13 -6.96 12.93
CA ASP A 141 -17.19 -8.44 12.95
C ASP A 141 -15.89 -9.02 12.37
N PRO A 142 -15.11 -9.78 13.16
CA PRO A 142 -13.85 -10.37 12.71
C PRO A 142 -14.03 -11.38 11.56
N ARG A 143 -15.22 -11.98 11.41
CA ARG A 143 -15.50 -12.89 10.29
C ARG A 143 -15.60 -12.12 8.97
N VAL A 144 -16.22 -10.95 8.99
CA VAL A 144 -16.29 -10.03 7.83
C VAL A 144 -14.89 -9.54 7.47
N VAL A 145 -14.12 -9.07 8.46
CA VAL A 145 -12.72 -8.64 8.25
C VAL A 145 -11.90 -9.76 7.61
N THR A 146 -11.99 -10.98 8.12
CA THR A 146 -11.26 -12.15 7.58
C THR A 146 -11.62 -12.44 6.12
N ARG A 147 -12.90 -12.40 5.77
CA ARG A 147 -13.37 -12.70 4.40
C ARG A 147 -12.95 -11.62 3.42
N LEU A 148 -13.13 -10.35 3.78
CA LEU A 148 -12.77 -9.21 2.94
C LEU A 148 -11.26 -9.05 2.80
N ALA A 149 -10.50 -9.19 3.88
CA ALA A 149 -9.04 -9.15 3.80
C ALA A 149 -8.46 -10.25 2.89
N ARG A 150 -9.02 -11.47 2.94
CA ARG A 150 -8.64 -12.54 2.01
C ARG A 150 -8.98 -12.19 0.56
N ALA A 151 -10.15 -11.60 0.31
CA ALA A 151 -10.56 -11.19 -1.03
C ALA A 151 -9.59 -10.14 -1.62
N LEU A 152 -9.22 -9.11 -0.83
CA LEU A 152 -8.24 -8.12 -1.24
C LEU A 152 -6.88 -8.78 -1.53
N SER A 153 -6.38 -9.61 -0.61
CA SER A 153 -5.08 -10.29 -0.76
C SER A 153 -5.05 -11.21 -1.98
N GLN A 154 -6.14 -11.92 -2.28
CA GLN A 154 -6.25 -12.74 -3.50
C GLN A 154 -6.15 -11.92 -4.78
N GLY A 155 -6.67 -10.71 -4.78
CA GLY A 155 -6.53 -9.79 -5.91
C GLY A 155 -5.10 -9.26 -6.07
N MET A 156 -4.36 -9.12 -4.99
CA MET A 156 -2.98 -8.61 -5.00
C MET A 156 -1.94 -9.65 -5.44
N LEU A 157 -2.24 -10.94 -5.35
CA LEU A 157 -1.35 -12.06 -5.72
C LEU A 157 -1.43 -12.39 -7.21
#